data_f389a66ebf394e9323d76c08f42222cd
#
_entry.id   f389a66ebf394e9323d76c08f42222cd
#
_cell.length_a   1.000
_cell.length_b   1.000
_cell.length_c   1.000
_cell.angle_alpha   90.00
_cell.angle_beta   90.00
_cell.angle_gamma   90.00
#
_symmetry.space_group_name_H-M   'P 1'
#
loop_
_entity.id
_entity.type
_entity.pdbx_description
1 polymer ?
#
loop_
_entity_poly.entity_id
_entity_poly.type
_entity_poly.pdbx_seq_one_letter_code
_entity_poly.pdbx_strand_id
1 'polypeptide(L)'
;MSKHNVQYNLSLVGVNANGISSKLKSLDHIISNLKPSLICLQETKVKRGGRIKVESKDYVTFELVRKESGGGGLATMVKADLSPVWISEGDDTTEVLVVEIHIEGKNIRVINAYGPQLCDNNERKIKFWSRIQEEITEAQDNDISIIFQMDGNLHAGREIIKNDPNNSKTNGKYLEELL
;
A
#
# COMPACT_ATOMS: atom_id res chain seq x y z
N MET A 1 33.40 20.74 8.42
CA MET A 1 32.08 20.51 9.03
C MET A 1 31.72 19.04 8.81
N SER A 2 31.73 18.21 9.85
CA SER A 2 31.38 16.80 9.73
C SER A 2 29.86 16.70 9.51
N LYS A 3 29.45 16.15 8.37
CA LYS A 3 28.05 15.79 8.18
C LYS A 3 27.73 14.67 9.18
N HIS A 4 26.98 14.99 10.22
CA HIS A 4 26.40 13.96 11.08
C HIS A 4 25.42 13.18 10.19
N ASN A 5 25.76 11.96 9.86
CA ASN A 5 24.81 11.00 9.25
C ASN A 5 23.78 10.66 10.35
N VAL A 6 22.66 11.38 10.38
CA VAL A 6 21.53 10.99 11.20
C VAL A 6 20.87 9.80 10.50
N GLN A 7 20.92 8.65 11.12
CA GLN A 7 20.28 7.45 10.60
C GLN A 7 18.80 7.46 11.04
N TYR A 8 17.89 7.62 10.09
CA TYR A 8 16.45 7.47 10.35
C TYR A 8 16.06 6.00 10.25
N ASN A 9 15.43 5.51 11.30
CA ASN A 9 14.83 4.18 11.31
C ASN A 9 13.32 4.33 11.02
N LEU A 10 12.94 4.11 9.75
CA LEU A 10 11.54 3.97 9.39
C LEU A 10 11.02 2.60 9.80
N SER A 11 9.92 2.58 10.52
CA SER A 11 9.20 1.36 10.87
C SER A 11 7.87 1.30 10.14
N LEU A 12 7.62 0.18 9.47
CA LEU A 12 6.41 -0.06 8.68
C LEU A 12 5.62 -1.24 9.29
N VAL A 13 4.31 -1.07 9.37
CA VAL A 13 3.37 -2.15 9.65
C VAL A 13 2.41 -2.28 8.47
N GLY A 14 2.38 -3.46 7.83
CA GLY A 14 1.42 -3.82 6.78
C GLY A 14 0.41 -4.83 7.32
N VAL A 15 -0.88 -4.58 7.10
CA VAL A 15 -1.96 -5.45 7.60
C VAL A 15 -3.11 -5.52 6.61
N ASN A 16 -3.49 -6.73 6.19
CA ASN A 16 -4.82 -6.97 5.64
C ASN A 16 -5.83 -6.92 6.79
N ALA A 17 -6.64 -5.86 6.82
CA ALA A 17 -7.56 -5.60 7.91
C ALA A 17 -8.79 -6.51 7.87
N ASN A 18 -9.16 -6.99 6.68
CA ASN A 18 -10.42 -7.75 6.48
C ASN A 18 -11.61 -7.11 7.23
N GLY A 19 -11.79 -5.78 7.03
CA GLY A 19 -12.78 -4.98 7.72
C GLY A 19 -12.26 -4.31 8.99
N ILE A 20 -11.89 -3.04 8.87
CA ILE A 20 -11.24 -2.28 9.95
C ILE A 20 -12.16 -1.97 11.12
N SER A 21 -13.47 -1.84 10.90
CA SER A 21 -14.43 -1.38 11.91
C SER A 21 -14.42 -2.24 13.19
N SER A 22 -14.23 -3.55 13.07
CA SER A 22 -14.15 -4.46 14.22
C SER A 22 -12.75 -4.51 14.85
N LYS A 23 -11.75 -3.88 14.24
CA LYS A 23 -10.34 -3.98 14.61
C LYS A 23 -9.73 -2.64 15.02
N LEU A 24 -10.54 -1.59 15.21
CA LEU A 24 -10.04 -0.27 15.61
C LEU A 24 -9.24 -0.35 16.91
N LYS A 25 -9.70 -1.11 17.92
CA LYS A 25 -8.95 -1.30 19.16
C LYS A 25 -7.58 -1.95 18.96
N SER A 26 -7.47 -2.89 18.02
CA SER A 26 -6.19 -3.51 17.67
C SER A 26 -5.28 -2.52 16.94
N LEU A 27 -5.84 -1.68 16.08
CA LEU A 27 -5.10 -0.61 15.41
C LEU A 27 -4.58 0.42 16.44
N ASP A 28 -5.42 0.86 17.37
CA ASP A 28 -5.02 1.78 18.46
C ASP A 28 -3.92 1.16 19.33
N HIS A 29 -3.97 -0.16 19.57
CA HIS A 29 -2.92 -0.88 20.29
C HIS A 29 -1.59 -0.88 19.52
N ILE A 30 -1.61 -1.11 18.19
CA ILE A 30 -0.43 -1.02 17.32
C ILE A 30 0.15 0.39 17.39
N ILE A 31 -0.69 1.41 17.22
CA ILE A 31 -0.29 2.82 17.27
C ILE A 31 0.37 3.16 18.60
N SER A 32 -0.26 2.79 19.71
CA SER A 32 0.18 3.17 21.05
C SER A 32 1.47 2.47 21.46
N ASN A 33 1.65 1.19 21.12
CA ASN A 33 2.77 0.38 21.59
C ASN A 33 3.96 0.35 20.63
N LEU A 34 3.70 0.22 19.33
CA LEU A 34 4.77 0.12 18.33
C LEU A 34 5.16 1.50 17.78
N LYS A 35 4.22 2.44 17.78
CA LYS A 35 4.41 3.79 17.22
C LYS A 35 5.10 3.79 15.86
N PRO A 36 4.64 2.95 14.90
CA PRO A 36 5.33 2.81 13.63
C PRO A 36 5.33 4.13 12.85
N SER A 37 6.31 4.33 11.99
CA SER A 37 6.38 5.49 11.10
C SER A 37 5.26 5.47 10.06
N LEU A 38 4.94 4.26 9.59
CA LEU A 38 3.98 3.99 8.52
C LEU A 38 3.09 2.81 8.89
N ILE A 39 1.79 2.90 8.57
CA ILE A 39 0.85 1.78 8.66
C ILE A 39 0.12 1.69 7.32
N CYS A 40 0.26 0.58 6.62
CA CYS A 40 -0.45 0.29 5.37
C CYS A 40 -1.53 -0.76 5.63
N LEU A 41 -2.79 -0.39 5.41
CA LEU A 41 -3.94 -1.26 5.60
C LEU A 41 -4.54 -1.63 4.25
N GLN A 42 -4.82 -2.91 4.05
CA GLN A 42 -5.57 -3.44 2.92
C GLN A 42 -6.90 -4.01 3.43
N GLU A 43 -7.88 -4.13 2.53
CA GLU A 43 -9.24 -4.57 2.86
C GLU A 43 -9.86 -3.83 4.05
N THR A 44 -9.77 -2.52 4.05
CA THR A 44 -10.35 -1.70 5.14
C THR A 44 -11.86 -1.82 5.22
N LYS A 45 -12.51 -2.09 4.08
CA LYS A 45 -13.98 -2.24 3.95
C LYS A 45 -14.75 -1.07 4.54
N VAL A 46 -14.16 0.12 4.51
CA VAL A 46 -14.83 1.36 4.91
C VAL A 46 -15.95 1.64 3.91
N LYS A 47 -17.13 1.92 4.43
CA LYS A 47 -18.29 2.26 3.59
C LYS A 47 -18.13 3.66 2.98
N ARG A 48 -18.73 3.88 1.81
CA ARG A 48 -18.75 5.19 1.15
C ARG A 48 -19.20 6.29 2.11
N GLY A 49 -18.42 7.35 2.19
CA GLY A 49 -18.64 8.47 3.12
C GLY A 49 -18.21 8.19 4.57
N GLY A 50 -17.76 6.96 4.87
CA GLY A 50 -17.12 6.65 6.14
C GLY A 50 -15.65 7.01 6.15
N ARG A 51 -15.05 6.97 7.34
CA ARG A 51 -13.60 7.16 7.56
C ARG A 51 -13.11 6.25 8.67
N ILE A 52 -11.83 5.93 8.63
CA ILE A 52 -11.15 5.27 9.74
C ILE A 52 -10.97 6.30 10.85
N LYS A 53 -11.57 6.01 12.01
CA LYS A 53 -11.46 6.88 13.18
C LYS A 53 -10.41 6.30 14.13
N VAL A 54 -9.25 6.92 14.20
CA VAL A 54 -8.22 6.63 15.19
C VAL A 54 -8.16 7.79 16.20
N GLU A 55 -7.84 7.48 17.44
CA GLU A 55 -7.74 8.48 18.50
C GLU A 55 -6.44 9.31 18.41
N SER A 56 -5.39 8.73 17.86
CA SER A 56 -4.09 9.40 17.75
C SER A 56 -4.11 10.53 16.74
N LYS A 57 -3.69 11.71 17.20
CA LYS A 57 -3.47 12.89 16.36
C LYS A 57 -2.09 12.94 15.71
N ASP A 58 -1.23 11.96 16.04
CA ASP A 58 0.15 11.93 15.54
C ASP A 58 0.24 11.40 14.11
N TYR A 59 -0.88 10.93 13.55
CA TYR A 59 -0.92 10.35 12.21
C TYR A 59 -1.85 11.13 11.28
N VAL A 60 -1.38 11.31 10.04
CA VAL A 60 -2.21 11.69 8.90
C VAL A 60 -2.67 10.41 8.22
N THR A 61 -3.97 10.30 7.96
CA THR A 61 -4.57 9.11 7.32
C THR A 61 -5.05 9.44 5.92
N PHE A 62 -4.57 8.69 4.95
CA PHE A 62 -5.00 8.72 3.55
C PHE A 62 -5.81 7.46 3.28
N GLU A 63 -6.97 7.60 2.62
CA GLU A 63 -7.90 6.50 2.42
C GLU A 63 -8.36 6.41 0.97
N LEU A 64 -8.30 5.22 0.40
CA LEU A 64 -8.98 4.86 -0.84
C LEU A 64 -10.20 4.01 -0.47
N VAL A 65 -11.38 4.61 -0.55
CA VAL A 65 -12.65 3.94 -0.26
C VAL A 65 -13.32 3.53 -1.56
N ARG A 66 -13.64 2.25 -1.71
CA ARG A 66 -14.39 1.77 -2.89
C ARG A 66 -15.74 2.47 -3.02
N LYS A 67 -16.09 2.85 -4.23
CA LYS A 67 -17.39 3.47 -4.56
C LYS A 67 -18.50 2.45 -4.60
N GLU A 68 -18.18 1.25 -5.07
CA GLU A 68 -19.10 0.13 -5.15
C GLU A 68 -18.91 -0.81 -3.95
N SER A 69 -19.97 -1.49 -3.56
CA SER A 69 -19.98 -2.28 -2.33
C SER A 69 -19.13 -3.55 -2.41
N GLY A 70 -18.63 -4.01 -1.29
CA GLY A 70 -18.35 -5.42 -1.08
C GLY A 70 -16.91 -5.83 -0.89
N GLY A 71 -16.05 -4.99 -0.39
CA GLY A 71 -14.69 -5.42 -0.03
C GLY A 71 -13.63 -4.43 -0.46
N GLY A 72 -12.37 -4.76 -0.20
CA GLY A 72 -11.23 -3.92 -0.55
C GLY A 72 -11.15 -2.60 0.24
N GLY A 73 -10.59 -1.58 -0.39
CA GLY A 73 -10.26 -0.31 0.25
C GLY A 73 -8.90 -0.33 0.92
N LEU A 74 -8.19 0.78 0.82
CA LEU A 74 -6.85 0.96 1.37
C LEU A 74 -6.83 2.10 2.37
N ALA A 75 -5.88 2.05 3.29
CA ALA A 75 -5.48 3.24 4.03
C ALA A 75 -3.97 3.24 4.29
N THR A 76 -3.38 4.40 4.19
CA THR A 76 -1.99 4.64 4.57
C THR A 76 -1.98 5.69 5.68
N MET A 77 -1.50 5.31 6.84
CA MET A 77 -1.33 6.20 7.97
C MET A 77 0.16 6.50 8.12
N VAL A 78 0.49 7.76 8.22
CA VAL A 78 1.86 8.25 8.28
C VAL A 78 2.00 9.18 9.48
N LYS A 79 3.08 9.07 10.23
CA LYS A 79 3.38 10.06 11.27
C LYS A 79 3.43 11.46 10.66
N ALA A 80 2.77 12.41 11.32
CA ALA A 80 2.63 13.78 10.82
C ALA A 80 3.98 14.52 10.68
N ASP A 81 4.97 14.16 11.50
CA ASP A 81 6.33 14.72 11.47
C ASP A 81 7.12 14.31 10.21
N LEU A 82 6.67 13.31 9.46
CA LEU A 82 7.23 12.92 8.18
C LEU A 82 6.69 13.73 6.99
N SER A 83 5.89 14.77 7.26
CA SER A 83 5.33 15.68 6.24
C SER A 83 4.70 14.95 5.04
N PRO A 84 3.73 14.05 5.28
CA PRO A 84 3.18 13.24 4.22
C PRO A 84 2.31 14.05 3.25
N VAL A 85 2.44 13.73 1.96
CA VAL A 85 1.68 14.35 0.86
C VAL A 85 0.96 13.26 0.08
N TRP A 86 -0.31 13.49 -0.24
CA TRP A 86 -1.06 12.65 -1.18
C TRP A 86 -0.53 12.85 -2.60
N ILE A 87 -0.19 11.77 -3.28
CA ILE A 87 0.28 11.81 -4.66
C ILE A 87 -0.82 11.36 -5.61
N SER A 88 -1.31 10.15 -5.44
CA SER A 88 -2.32 9.59 -6.33
C SER A 88 -3.08 8.45 -5.70
N GLU A 89 -4.22 8.12 -6.29
CA GLU A 89 -4.98 6.91 -5.99
C GLU A 89 -5.42 6.22 -7.27
N GLY A 90 -5.60 4.91 -7.20
CA GLY A 90 -6.29 4.14 -8.24
C GLY A 90 -7.81 4.31 -8.14
N ASP A 91 -8.50 3.53 -8.93
CA ASP A 91 -9.96 3.38 -8.90
C ASP A 91 -10.37 2.05 -8.23
N ASP A 92 -11.66 1.71 -8.27
CA ASP A 92 -12.19 0.47 -7.70
C ASP A 92 -11.64 -0.80 -8.39
N THR A 93 -11.00 -0.67 -9.54
CA THR A 93 -10.38 -1.78 -10.29
C THR A 93 -8.88 -1.86 -10.06
N THR A 94 -8.25 -0.75 -9.66
CA THR A 94 -6.82 -0.63 -9.41
C THR A 94 -6.60 -0.07 -8.01
N GLU A 95 -6.68 -0.91 -6.99
CA GLU A 95 -6.51 -0.49 -5.61
C GLU A 95 -5.05 -0.20 -5.29
N VAL A 96 -4.65 1.02 -5.60
CA VAL A 96 -3.31 1.57 -5.34
C VAL A 96 -3.47 2.93 -4.70
N LEU A 97 -2.80 3.16 -3.59
CA LEU A 97 -2.77 4.42 -2.86
C LEU A 97 -1.32 4.86 -2.69
N VAL A 98 -0.99 6.03 -3.20
CA VAL A 98 0.38 6.54 -3.24
C VAL A 98 0.50 7.81 -2.41
N VAL A 99 1.45 7.79 -1.49
CA VAL A 99 1.77 8.91 -0.60
C VAL A 99 3.28 9.15 -0.68
N GLU A 100 3.73 10.38 -0.64
CA GLU A 100 5.14 10.69 -0.42
C GLU A 100 5.37 11.22 1.00
N ILE A 101 6.51 10.87 1.57
CA ILE A 101 7.02 11.40 2.82
C ILE A 101 8.35 12.09 2.57
N HIS A 102 8.64 13.10 3.37
CA HIS A 102 9.86 13.87 3.25
C HIS A 102 10.75 13.71 4.47
N ILE A 103 11.97 13.23 4.27
CA ILE A 103 12.95 13.00 5.33
C ILE A 103 14.30 13.55 4.89
N GLU A 104 14.84 14.52 5.63
CA GLU A 104 16.19 15.11 5.40
C GLU A 104 16.45 15.54 3.94
N GLY A 105 15.47 16.19 3.32
CA GLY A 105 15.64 16.67 1.95
C GLY A 105 15.48 15.58 0.89
N LYS A 106 15.04 14.36 1.26
CA LYS A 106 14.73 13.28 0.34
C LYS A 106 13.27 12.94 0.38
N ASN A 107 12.70 12.70 -0.79
CA ASN A 107 11.35 12.17 -0.94
C ASN A 107 11.40 10.64 -0.97
N ILE A 108 10.44 10.01 -0.30
CA ILE A 108 10.23 8.57 -0.32
C ILE A 108 8.77 8.34 -0.71
N ARG A 109 8.57 7.64 -1.81
CA ARG A 109 7.24 7.25 -2.30
C ARG A 109 6.79 5.98 -1.59
N VAL A 110 5.66 6.03 -0.94
CA VAL A 110 5.02 4.88 -0.28
C VAL A 110 3.85 4.43 -1.14
N ILE A 111 3.96 3.25 -1.73
CA ILE A 111 2.92 2.63 -2.55
C ILE A 111 2.26 1.54 -1.71
N ASN A 112 0.99 1.75 -1.35
CA ASN A 112 0.15 0.76 -0.68
C ASN A 112 -0.84 0.20 -1.69
N ALA A 113 -0.86 -1.11 -1.88
CA ALA A 113 -1.65 -1.75 -2.92
C ALA A 113 -2.38 -3.01 -2.43
N TYR A 114 -3.53 -3.29 -3.07
CA TYR A 114 -4.27 -4.54 -2.89
C TYR A 114 -4.49 -5.16 -4.26
N GLY A 115 -3.78 -6.24 -4.52
CA GLY A 115 -3.74 -6.89 -5.81
C GLY A 115 -5.07 -7.55 -6.20
N PRO A 116 -5.34 -7.68 -7.48
CA PRO A 116 -6.51 -8.40 -7.98
C PRO A 116 -6.49 -9.86 -7.54
N GLN A 117 -7.67 -10.43 -7.33
CA GLN A 117 -7.80 -11.83 -6.96
C GLN A 117 -7.50 -12.76 -8.15
N LEU A 118 -7.21 -14.02 -7.86
CA LEU A 118 -6.94 -15.01 -8.92
C LEU A 118 -8.10 -15.16 -9.91
N CYS A 119 -9.34 -15.03 -9.42
CA CYS A 119 -10.56 -15.09 -10.25
C CYS A 119 -10.83 -13.84 -11.07
N ASP A 120 -10.13 -12.73 -10.81
CA ASP A 120 -10.30 -11.52 -11.60
C ASP A 120 -9.82 -11.72 -13.05
N ASN A 121 -10.44 -11.00 -13.97
CA ASN A 121 -10.10 -11.09 -15.39
C ASN A 121 -8.70 -10.51 -15.68
N ASN A 122 -8.13 -10.87 -16.83
CA ASN A 122 -6.80 -10.44 -17.21
C ASN A 122 -6.71 -8.92 -17.41
N GLU A 123 -7.77 -8.27 -17.88
CA GLU A 123 -7.78 -6.83 -18.09
C GLU A 123 -7.56 -6.08 -16.77
N ARG A 124 -8.24 -6.50 -15.69
CA ARG A 124 -8.05 -5.92 -14.36
C ARG A 124 -6.62 -6.13 -13.85
N LYS A 125 -6.07 -7.34 -14.07
CA LYS A 125 -4.69 -7.65 -13.68
C LYS A 125 -3.69 -6.77 -14.44
N ILE A 126 -3.86 -6.62 -15.75
CA ILE A 126 -3.00 -5.76 -16.57
C ILE A 126 -3.08 -4.30 -16.09
N LYS A 127 -4.28 -3.74 -15.92
CA LYS A 127 -4.45 -2.36 -15.43
C LYS A 127 -3.77 -2.14 -14.09
N PHE A 128 -3.94 -3.08 -13.15
CA PHE A 128 -3.32 -2.98 -11.84
C PHE A 128 -1.79 -2.93 -11.93
N TRP A 129 -1.19 -3.87 -12.67
CA TRP A 129 0.27 -3.94 -12.78
C TRP A 129 0.85 -2.80 -13.61
N SER A 130 0.16 -2.35 -14.67
CA SER A 130 0.55 -1.14 -15.41
C SER A 130 0.58 0.07 -14.49
N ARG A 131 -0.42 0.21 -13.61
CA ARG A 131 -0.47 1.31 -12.64
C ARG A 131 0.72 1.26 -11.67
N ILE A 132 1.07 0.09 -11.16
CA ILE A 132 2.25 -0.07 -10.29
C ILE A 132 3.52 0.30 -11.05
N GLN A 133 3.67 -0.17 -12.30
CA GLN A 133 4.83 0.13 -13.13
C GLN A 133 4.98 1.65 -13.39
N GLU A 134 3.88 2.34 -13.68
CA GLU A 134 3.87 3.80 -13.87
C GLU A 134 4.41 4.52 -12.63
N GLU A 135 3.91 4.17 -11.43
CA GLU A 135 4.34 4.80 -10.18
C GLU A 135 5.83 4.54 -9.87
N ILE A 136 6.31 3.33 -10.16
CA ILE A 136 7.72 2.97 -9.97
C ILE A 136 8.60 3.73 -10.96
N THR A 137 8.23 3.75 -12.24
CA THR A 137 8.99 4.44 -13.28
C THR A 137 9.08 5.93 -12.99
N GLU A 138 7.96 6.58 -12.65
CA GLU A 138 7.94 8.00 -12.29
C GLU A 138 8.84 8.30 -11.07
N ALA A 139 8.83 7.44 -10.06
CA ALA A 139 9.68 7.63 -8.90
C ALA A 139 11.17 7.47 -9.27
N GLN A 140 11.51 6.49 -10.10
CA GLN A 140 12.88 6.27 -10.57
C GLN A 140 13.39 7.45 -11.43
N ASP A 141 12.55 7.95 -12.34
CA ASP A 141 12.89 9.09 -13.21
C ASP A 141 13.17 10.39 -12.39
N ASN A 142 12.59 10.48 -11.19
CA ASN A 142 12.77 11.61 -10.28
C ASN A 142 13.74 11.35 -9.12
N ASP A 143 14.49 10.23 -9.13
CA ASP A 143 15.41 9.82 -8.03
C ASP A 143 14.71 9.72 -6.65
N ILE A 144 13.46 9.27 -6.64
CA ILE A 144 12.65 9.08 -5.44
C ILE A 144 12.77 7.63 -4.98
N SER A 145 13.17 7.41 -3.72
CA SER A 145 13.18 6.07 -3.11
C SER A 145 11.77 5.54 -2.93
N ILE A 146 11.59 4.21 -3.04
CA ILE A 146 10.27 3.58 -2.99
C ILE A 146 10.17 2.64 -1.78
N ILE A 147 9.05 2.73 -1.07
CA ILE A 147 8.56 1.70 -0.15
C ILE A 147 7.31 1.11 -0.79
N PHE A 148 7.36 -0.17 -1.13
CA PHE A 148 6.23 -0.88 -1.73
C PHE A 148 5.66 -1.90 -0.75
N GLN A 149 4.41 -1.69 -0.33
CA GLN A 149 3.65 -2.59 0.54
C GLN A 149 2.41 -3.07 -0.19
N MET A 150 2.26 -4.37 -0.31
CA MET A 150 1.15 -4.96 -1.05
C MET A 150 0.62 -6.22 -0.37
N ASP A 151 -0.71 -6.38 -0.38
CA ASP A 151 -1.33 -7.71 -0.38
C ASP A 151 -1.61 -8.10 -1.83
N GLY A 152 -0.78 -8.95 -2.38
CA GLY A 152 -0.78 -9.25 -3.81
C GLY A 152 -1.82 -10.27 -4.25
N ASN A 153 -2.51 -10.96 -3.34
CA ASN A 153 -3.35 -12.11 -3.67
C ASN A 153 -2.63 -13.06 -4.64
N LEU A 154 -1.31 -13.24 -4.43
CA LEU A 154 -0.45 -13.95 -5.36
C LEU A 154 0.19 -15.15 -4.70
N HIS A 155 0.44 -16.15 -5.51
CA HIS A 155 1.36 -17.23 -5.17
C HIS A 155 2.66 -16.96 -5.92
N ALA A 156 3.72 -16.64 -5.17
CA ALA A 156 5.06 -16.44 -5.71
C ALA A 156 5.92 -17.68 -5.46
N GLY A 157 6.72 -18.06 -6.46
CA GLY A 157 7.67 -19.16 -6.37
C GLY A 157 7.53 -20.19 -7.48
N ARG A 158 8.68 -20.66 -7.97
CA ARG A 158 8.76 -21.56 -9.15
C ARG A 158 7.96 -22.86 -9.00
N GLU A 159 7.78 -23.37 -7.79
CA GLU A 159 7.05 -24.64 -7.58
C GLU A 159 5.54 -24.47 -7.64
N ILE A 160 5.02 -23.31 -7.27
CA ILE A 160 3.59 -22.99 -7.29
C ILE A 160 3.12 -22.69 -8.72
N ILE A 161 3.96 -22.04 -9.51
CA ILE A 161 3.68 -21.73 -10.92
C ILE A 161 3.60 -22.99 -11.80
N LYS A 162 4.37 -24.03 -11.47
CA LYS A 162 4.38 -25.30 -12.23
C LYS A 162 3.08 -26.09 -12.14
N ASN A 163 2.30 -25.86 -11.10
CA ASN A 163 1.06 -26.62 -10.84
C ASN A 163 -0.22 -25.85 -11.20
N ASP A 164 -0.11 -24.65 -11.80
CA ASP A 164 -1.27 -23.91 -12.29
C ASP A 164 -1.62 -24.42 -13.71
N PRO A 165 -2.71 -25.18 -13.87
CA PRO A 165 -3.12 -25.73 -15.19
C PRO A 165 -3.47 -24.64 -16.20
N ASN A 166 -3.71 -23.42 -15.76
CA ASN A 166 -4.08 -22.30 -16.63
C ASN A 166 -2.92 -21.38 -17.01
N ASN A 167 -1.73 -21.59 -16.49
CA ASN A 167 -0.44 -20.92 -16.80
C ASN A 167 -0.51 -19.52 -17.47
N SER A 168 -1.65 -18.85 -17.36
CA SER A 168 -1.90 -17.56 -17.95
C SER A 168 -1.81 -16.51 -16.86
N LYS A 169 -0.64 -15.83 -16.81
CA LYS A 169 -0.45 -14.55 -16.14
C LYS A 169 -1.07 -14.43 -14.73
N THR A 170 -0.54 -15.22 -13.80
CA THR A 170 -0.81 -15.01 -12.38
C THR A 170 -0.18 -13.69 -11.92
N ASN A 171 -0.68 -13.10 -10.82
CA ASN A 171 -0.06 -11.92 -10.23
C ASN A 171 1.43 -12.13 -9.93
N GLY A 172 1.84 -13.37 -9.59
CA GLY A 172 3.25 -13.72 -9.36
C GLY A 172 4.11 -13.50 -10.59
N LYS A 173 3.62 -13.82 -11.80
CA LYS A 173 4.36 -13.59 -13.05
C LYS A 173 4.54 -12.10 -13.34
N TYR A 174 3.51 -11.28 -13.11
CA TYR A 174 3.64 -9.83 -13.26
C TYR A 174 4.64 -9.25 -12.25
N LEU A 175 4.66 -9.75 -11.02
CA LEU A 175 5.64 -9.31 -10.03
C LEU A 175 7.08 -9.68 -10.44
N GLU A 176 7.28 -10.90 -10.99
CA GLU A 176 8.59 -11.32 -11.49
C GLU A 176 9.07 -10.50 -12.71
N GLU A 177 8.15 -10.03 -13.55
CA GLU A 177 8.46 -9.14 -14.69
C GLU A 177 8.77 -7.70 -14.22
N LEU A 178 8.30 -7.30 -13.04
CA LEU A 178 8.52 -5.97 -12.47
C LEU A 178 9.86 -5.83 -11.74
N LEU A 179 10.39 -6.92 -11.19
CA LEU A 179 11.66 -6.97 -10.41
C LEU A 179 12.87 -7.24 -11.30
#